data_ab79fcc47b964da9f41afd79bbb30b34
#
_entry.id   ab79fcc47b964da9f41afd79bbb30b34
#
_cell.length_a   1.000
_cell.length_b   1.000
_cell.length_c   1.000
_cell.angle_alpha   90.00
_cell.angle_beta   90.00
_cell.angle_gamma   90.00
#
_symmetry.space_group_name_H-M   'P 1'
#
loop_
_entity.id
_entity.type
_entity.pdbx_description
1 polymer ?
#
loop_
_entity_poly.entity_id
_entity_poly.type
_entity_poly.pdbx_seq_one_letter_code
_entity_poly.pdbx_strand_id
1 'polypeptide(L)'
;MARDEIPEDLGEDLSGSIVGDLTALQSEFAQLSELDEMERNYTRKLIESLKVLQSEVDVALPLHKESLGPAYSDSKEAYLASDCVVVVAAADGKRRSIPLSHFEPKYVLSIVKEATPILAQLIAEKRREIGSRVDLLERILKEVKKAGKMAKQPEHEAPQAPIDDLVQNSITSE
;
A
#
# COMPACT_ATOMS: atom_id res chain seq x y z
N MET A 1 -44.40 -50.14 52.35
CA MET A 1 -43.62 -49.76 51.14
C MET A 1 -44.20 -48.41 50.64
N ALA A 2 -43.62 -47.30 51.05
CA ALA A 2 -44.05 -46.03 50.58
C ALA A 2 -43.37 -45.77 49.18
N ARG A 3 -44.16 -45.55 48.16
CA ARG A 3 -43.72 -45.07 46.86
C ARG A 3 -43.46 -43.59 47.07
N ASP A 4 -42.19 -43.17 47.01
CA ASP A 4 -41.83 -41.79 46.85
C ASP A 4 -42.34 -41.32 45.47
N GLU A 5 -43.45 -40.59 45.50
CA GLU A 5 -43.94 -39.84 44.36
C GLU A 5 -43.00 -38.67 44.14
N ILE A 6 -42.15 -38.74 43.13
CA ILE A 6 -41.36 -37.59 42.66
C ILE A 6 -42.41 -36.60 42.12
N PRO A 7 -42.39 -35.34 42.58
CA PRO A 7 -43.35 -34.34 42.10
C PRO A 7 -43.10 -34.07 40.64
N GLU A 8 -44.07 -34.33 39.78
CA GLU A 8 -44.04 -34.11 38.33
C GLU A 8 -43.78 -32.65 37.95
N ASP A 9 -44.01 -31.70 38.85
CA ASP A 9 -43.88 -30.24 38.65
C ASP A 9 -42.43 -29.79 38.56
N LEU A 10 -41.45 -30.52 39.13
CA LEU A 10 -40.02 -30.16 39.03
C LEU A 10 -39.40 -30.49 37.66
N GLY A 11 -40.02 -31.35 36.86
CA GLY A 11 -39.53 -31.75 35.54
C GLY A 11 -39.82 -30.74 34.43
N GLU A 12 -40.97 -30.09 34.49
CA GLU A 12 -41.40 -29.13 33.48
C GLU A 12 -40.64 -27.80 33.59
N ASP A 13 -40.38 -27.33 34.77
CA ASP A 13 -39.66 -26.06 35.00
C ASP A 13 -38.16 -26.15 34.62
N LEU A 14 -37.52 -27.29 34.89
CA LEU A 14 -36.14 -27.57 34.49
C LEU A 14 -36.01 -27.71 32.96
N SER A 15 -36.97 -28.36 32.30
CA SER A 15 -36.94 -28.54 30.86
C SER A 15 -37.18 -27.25 30.11
N GLY A 16 -38.03 -26.33 30.61
CA GLY A 16 -38.28 -25.00 30.08
C GLY A 16 -37.03 -24.11 30.17
N SER A 17 -36.33 -24.15 31.30
CA SER A 17 -35.08 -23.42 31.50
C SER A 17 -33.98 -23.89 30.53
N ILE A 18 -33.77 -25.20 30.40
CA ILE A 18 -32.75 -25.76 29.48
C ILE A 18 -33.07 -25.45 28.03
N VAL A 19 -34.30 -25.49 27.60
CA VAL A 19 -34.70 -25.12 26.23
C VAL A 19 -34.46 -23.62 25.98
N GLY A 20 -34.77 -22.77 26.96
CA GLY A 20 -34.48 -21.34 26.91
C GLY A 20 -32.97 -21.04 26.74
N ASP A 21 -32.13 -21.69 27.57
CA ASP A 21 -30.68 -21.55 27.53
C ASP A 21 -30.09 -22.08 26.21
N LEU A 22 -30.58 -23.19 25.67
CA LEU A 22 -30.15 -23.68 24.36
C LEU A 22 -30.52 -22.74 23.22
N THR A 23 -31.69 -22.12 23.28
CA THR A 23 -32.11 -21.13 22.28
C THR A 23 -31.25 -19.87 22.33
N ALA A 24 -30.92 -19.44 23.54
CA ALA A 24 -30.00 -18.29 23.74
C ALA A 24 -28.59 -18.62 23.19
N LEU A 25 -28.03 -19.80 23.51
CA LEU A 25 -26.77 -20.26 22.95
C LEU A 25 -26.76 -20.37 21.42
N GLN A 26 -27.87 -20.88 20.83
CA GLN A 26 -27.98 -20.91 19.37
C GLN A 26 -27.93 -19.50 18.75
N SER A 27 -28.62 -18.53 19.39
CA SER A 27 -28.59 -17.15 18.96
C SER A 27 -27.18 -16.51 19.06
N GLU A 28 -26.50 -16.73 20.18
CA GLU A 28 -25.13 -16.28 20.37
C GLU A 28 -24.14 -16.92 19.38
N PHE A 29 -24.31 -18.21 19.12
CA PHE A 29 -23.49 -18.93 18.14
C PHE A 29 -23.69 -18.37 16.71
N ALA A 30 -24.94 -18.06 16.33
CA ALA A 30 -25.24 -17.44 15.05
C ALA A 30 -24.58 -16.07 14.92
N GLN A 31 -24.65 -15.23 15.97
CA GLN A 31 -23.99 -13.93 16.01
C GLN A 31 -22.46 -14.05 15.95
N LEU A 32 -21.87 -15.01 16.66
CA LEU A 32 -20.44 -15.28 16.62
C LEU A 32 -20.00 -15.70 15.20
N SER A 33 -20.77 -16.55 14.53
CA SER A 33 -20.48 -16.98 13.17
C SER A 33 -20.54 -15.81 12.16
N GLU A 34 -21.49 -14.90 12.33
CA GLU A 34 -21.60 -13.68 11.51
C GLU A 34 -20.40 -12.75 11.73
N LEU A 35 -20.00 -12.54 12.97
CA LEU A 35 -18.82 -11.72 13.30
C LEU A 35 -17.52 -12.32 12.73
N ASP A 36 -17.34 -13.63 12.81
CA ASP A 36 -16.18 -14.33 12.24
C ASP A 36 -16.12 -14.17 10.70
N GLU A 37 -17.27 -14.26 10.03
CA GLU A 37 -17.35 -14.00 8.59
C GLU A 37 -17.04 -12.54 8.24
N MET A 38 -17.55 -11.59 9.03
CA MET A 38 -17.25 -10.17 8.87
C MET A 38 -15.76 -9.91 9.08
N GLU A 39 -15.13 -10.47 10.11
CA GLU A 39 -13.69 -10.32 10.38
C GLU A 39 -12.86 -10.82 9.21
N ARG A 40 -13.17 -12.01 8.67
CA ARG A 40 -12.48 -12.56 7.49
C ARG A 40 -12.64 -11.69 6.26
N ASN A 41 -13.81 -11.12 6.05
CA ASN A 41 -14.08 -10.24 4.91
C ASN A 41 -13.30 -8.93 5.03
N TYR A 42 -13.29 -8.28 6.20
CA TYR A 42 -12.51 -7.08 6.43
C TYR A 42 -11.00 -7.33 6.34
N THR A 43 -10.52 -8.46 6.86
CA THR A 43 -9.12 -8.87 6.76
C THR A 43 -8.69 -9.01 5.30
N ARG A 44 -9.52 -9.63 4.45
CA ARG A 44 -9.25 -9.74 3.00
C ARG A 44 -9.15 -8.37 2.33
N LYS A 45 -10.11 -7.47 2.58
CA LYS A 45 -10.09 -6.10 2.05
C LYS A 45 -8.87 -5.32 2.50
N LEU A 46 -8.44 -5.52 3.75
CA LEU A 46 -7.24 -4.89 4.30
C LEU A 46 -5.98 -5.37 3.56
N ILE A 47 -5.84 -6.68 3.32
CA ILE A 47 -4.72 -7.26 2.56
C ILE A 47 -4.70 -6.72 1.12
N GLU A 48 -5.85 -6.64 0.45
CA GLU A 48 -5.96 -6.07 -0.90
C GLU A 48 -5.51 -4.61 -0.94
N SER A 49 -5.93 -3.81 0.03
CA SER A 49 -5.52 -2.41 0.15
C SER A 49 -4.02 -2.28 0.44
N LEU A 50 -3.49 -3.12 1.31
CA LEU A 50 -2.06 -3.15 1.63
C LEU A 50 -1.22 -3.51 0.40
N LYS A 51 -1.67 -4.49 -0.39
CA LYS A 51 -1.02 -4.91 -1.63
C LYS A 51 -0.87 -3.75 -2.62
N VAL A 52 -1.93 -2.96 -2.79
CA VAL A 52 -1.87 -1.76 -3.66
C VAL A 52 -0.83 -0.77 -3.16
N LEU A 53 -0.83 -0.45 -1.86
CA LEU A 53 0.14 0.49 -1.27
C LEU A 53 1.58 -0.02 -1.37
N GLN A 54 1.79 -1.31 -1.17
CA GLN A 54 3.11 -1.92 -1.19
C GLN A 54 3.68 -2.02 -2.62
N SER A 55 2.83 -2.26 -3.62
CA SER A 55 3.24 -2.29 -5.03
C SER A 55 3.80 -0.95 -5.52
N GLU A 56 3.36 0.16 -4.94
CA GLU A 56 3.88 1.49 -5.26
C GLU A 56 5.32 1.71 -4.77
N VAL A 57 5.73 1.00 -3.73
CA VAL A 57 7.05 1.19 -3.10
C VAL A 57 8.05 0.13 -3.54
N ASP A 58 7.60 -1.07 -3.85
CA ASP A 58 8.36 -2.25 -4.28
C ASP A 58 9.59 -2.56 -3.39
N VAL A 59 9.39 -2.51 -2.09
CA VAL A 59 10.41 -2.78 -1.07
C VAL A 59 9.91 -3.82 -0.10
N ALA A 60 10.77 -4.77 0.27
CA ALA A 60 10.48 -5.72 1.34
C ALA A 60 10.53 -5.01 2.70
N LEU A 61 9.46 -5.16 3.50
CA LEU A 61 9.32 -4.54 4.81
C LEU A 61 9.78 -5.51 5.89
N PRO A 62 10.73 -5.12 6.76
CA PRO A 62 11.13 -5.97 7.88
C PRO A 62 9.98 -6.16 8.85
N LEU A 63 9.84 -7.37 9.38
CA LEU A 63 8.82 -7.74 10.36
C LEU A 63 9.47 -8.34 11.59
N HIS A 64 8.92 -8.02 12.76
CA HIS A 64 9.28 -8.70 13.99
C HIS A 64 8.58 -10.07 14.05
N LYS A 65 9.31 -11.08 14.49
CA LYS A 65 8.79 -12.45 14.59
C LYS A 65 7.57 -12.58 15.51
N GLU A 66 7.47 -11.71 16.51
CA GLU A 66 6.34 -11.65 17.44
C GLU A 66 5.02 -11.34 16.72
N SER A 67 5.08 -10.57 15.62
CA SER A 67 3.91 -10.22 14.81
C SER A 67 3.37 -11.38 13.98
N LEU A 68 4.18 -12.43 13.78
CA LEU A 68 3.83 -13.61 12.98
C LEU A 68 3.15 -14.71 13.79
N GLY A 69 3.25 -14.63 15.11
CA GLY A 69 2.71 -15.64 16.02
C GLY A 69 3.70 -16.76 16.40
N PRO A 70 3.30 -17.65 17.32
CA PRO A 70 4.20 -18.62 17.95
C PRO A 70 4.80 -19.65 17.00
N ALA A 71 4.11 -19.94 15.88
CA ALA A 71 4.61 -20.89 14.87
C ALA A 71 5.91 -20.43 14.17
N TYR A 72 6.27 -19.13 14.30
CA TYR A 72 7.43 -18.52 13.64
C TYR A 72 8.43 -17.92 14.64
N SER A 73 8.29 -18.23 15.93
CA SER A 73 9.16 -17.71 17.01
C SER A 73 10.64 -18.02 16.80
N ASP A 74 10.97 -19.15 16.16
CA ASP A 74 12.34 -19.62 15.90
C ASP A 74 12.93 -19.07 14.62
N SER A 75 12.20 -18.18 13.90
CA SER A 75 12.72 -17.52 12.70
C SER A 75 13.83 -16.53 13.06
N LYS A 76 14.85 -16.45 12.20
CA LYS A 76 15.92 -15.46 12.31
C LYS A 76 15.49 -14.10 11.80
N GLU A 77 14.84 -14.09 10.65
CA GLU A 77 14.43 -12.89 9.93
C GLU A 77 13.05 -13.13 9.30
N ALA A 78 12.28 -12.08 9.23
CA ALA A 78 11.01 -12.08 8.53
C ALA A 78 10.82 -10.74 7.82
N TYR A 79 10.19 -10.77 6.66
CA TYR A 79 9.82 -9.56 5.92
C TYR A 79 8.58 -9.79 5.08
N LEU A 80 7.85 -8.71 4.86
CA LEU A 80 6.70 -8.67 3.97
C LEU A 80 7.15 -8.21 2.60
N ALA A 81 7.02 -9.06 1.59
CA ALA A 81 7.36 -8.78 0.20
C ALA A 81 6.22 -7.99 -0.49
N SER A 82 6.52 -7.35 -1.63
CA SER A 82 5.64 -6.42 -2.34
C SER A 82 4.28 -7.00 -2.80
N ASP A 83 4.16 -8.32 -2.85
CA ASP A 83 2.93 -9.04 -3.20
C ASP A 83 2.09 -9.50 -1.98
N CYS A 84 2.38 -8.95 -0.80
CA CYS A 84 1.79 -9.37 0.48
C CYS A 84 2.09 -10.83 0.82
N VAL A 85 3.29 -11.28 0.51
CA VAL A 85 3.83 -12.58 0.94
C VAL A 85 4.83 -12.35 2.07
N VAL A 86 4.62 -13.01 3.19
CA VAL A 86 5.56 -13.04 4.29
C VAL A 86 6.65 -14.06 3.98
N VAL A 87 7.89 -13.59 3.93
CA VAL A 87 9.06 -14.46 3.76
C VAL A 87 9.76 -14.60 5.10
N VAL A 88 9.90 -15.83 5.55
CA VAL A 88 10.50 -16.18 6.84
C VAL A 88 11.76 -16.99 6.60
N ALA A 89 12.89 -16.56 7.16
CA ALA A 89 14.13 -17.33 7.18
C ALA A 89 14.23 -18.12 8.49
N ALA A 90 14.23 -19.44 8.38
CA ALA A 90 14.41 -20.33 9.52
C ALA A 90 15.87 -20.37 9.98
N ALA A 91 16.11 -20.93 11.18
CA ALA A 91 17.46 -21.06 11.75
C ALA A 91 18.42 -21.91 10.89
N ASP A 92 17.89 -22.85 10.10
CA ASP A 92 18.63 -23.71 9.15
C ASP A 92 18.95 -23.02 7.80
N GLY A 93 18.61 -21.75 7.65
CA GLY A 93 18.81 -20.95 6.43
C GLY A 93 17.75 -21.17 5.35
N LYS A 94 16.77 -22.06 5.56
CA LYS A 94 15.68 -22.24 4.61
C LYS A 94 14.72 -21.07 4.67
N ARG A 95 14.29 -20.60 3.51
CA ARG A 95 13.28 -19.56 3.38
C ARG A 95 11.92 -20.18 3.05
N ARG A 96 10.89 -19.68 3.69
CA ARG A 96 9.50 -20.04 3.43
C ARG A 96 8.74 -18.79 3.03
N SER A 97 7.95 -18.89 1.98
CA SER A 97 7.06 -17.81 1.52
C SER A 97 5.63 -18.20 1.84
N ILE A 98 4.92 -17.37 2.56
CA ILE A 98 3.58 -17.64 3.07
C ILE A 98 2.70 -16.44 2.71
N PRO A 99 1.64 -16.62 1.91
CA PRO A 99 0.71 -15.53 1.63
C PRO A 99 0.10 -14.97 2.93
N LEU A 100 -0.04 -13.67 3.03
CA LEU A 100 -0.59 -13.00 4.22
C LEU A 100 -2.02 -13.48 4.52
N SER A 101 -2.77 -13.92 3.50
CA SER A 101 -4.12 -14.49 3.63
C SER A 101 -4.16 -15.85 4.36
N HIS A 102 -3.02 -16.50 4.58
CA HIS A 102 -2.93 -17.76 5.32
C HIS A 102 -2.71 -17.58 6.83
N PHE A 103 -2.49 -16.33 7.26
CA PHE A 103 -2.40 -16.01 8.67
C PHE A 103 -3.78 -15.78 9.28
N GLU A 104 -3.92 -16.11 10.56
CA GLU A 104 -5.13 -15.76 11.32
C GLU A 104 -5.31 -14.23 11.35
N PRO A 105 -6.56 -13.72 11.35
CA PRO A 105 -6.85 -12.28 11.32
C PRO A 105 -6.06 -11.46 12.35
N LYS A 106 -5.88 -11.97 13.57
CA LYS A 106 -5.11 -11.30 14.63
C LYS A 106 -3.64 -11.05 14.28
N TYR A 107 -3.00 -12.00 13.55
CA TYR A 107 -1.62 -11.85 13.09
C TYR A 107 -1.54 -10.94 11.87
N VAL A 108 -2.52 -11.01 10.97
CA VAL A 108 -2.63 -10.04 9.87
C VAL A 108 -2.68 -8.62 10.41
N LEU A 109 -3.52 -8.36 11.43
CA LEU A 109 -3.59 -7.05 12.08
C LEU A 109 -2.27 -6.61 12.69
N SER A 110 -1.54 -7.52 13.36
CA SER A 110 -0.22 -7.23 13.93
C SER A 110 0.79 -6.85 12.85
N ILE A 111 0.85 -7.61 11.76
CA ILE A 111 1.74 -7.37 10.62
C ILE A 111 1.41 -6.03 9.96
N VAL A 112 0.13 -5.75 9.72
CA VAL A 112 -0.30 -4.49 9.10
C VAL A 112 0.02 -3.30 10.00
N LYS A 113 -0.21 -3.42 11.31
CA LYS A 113 0.13 -2.38 12.29
C LYS A 113 1.62 -2.06 12.28
N GLU A 114 2.47 -3.04 12.11
CA GLU A 114 3.92 -2.89 12.02
C GLU A 114 4.37 -2.33 10.67
N ALA A 115 3.81 -2.82 9.58
CA ALA A 115 4.17 -2.43 8.22
C ALA A 115 3.71 -1.00 7.87
N THR A 116 2.57 -0.55 8.38
CA THR A 116 1.95 0.73 8.03
C THR A 116 2.87 1.95 8.26
N PRO A 117 3.54 2.15 9.41
CA PRO A 117 4.40 3.30 9.61
C PRO A 117 5.63 3.29 8.68
N ILE A 118 6.18 2.11 8.38
CA ILE A 118 7.31 1.96 7.48
C ILE A 118 6.89 2.32 6.05
N LEU A 119 5.74 1.81 5.59
CA LEU A 119 5.16 2.17 4.29
C LEU A 119 4.89 3.67 4.17
N ALA A 120 4.32 4.29 5.20
CA ALA A 120 4.04 5.72 5.20
C ALA A 120 5.34 6.55 5.04
N GLN A 121 6.41 6.15 5.70
CA GLN A 121 7.72 6.80 5.56
C GLN A 121 8.27 6.63 4.13
N LEU A 122 8.28 5.41 3.60
CA LEU A 122 8.80 5.12 2.26
C LEU A 122 8.01 5.85 1.17
N ILE A 123 6.68 5.91 1.29
CA ILE A 123 5.82 6.69 0.37
C ILE A 123 6.14 8.18 0.44
N ALA A 124 6.37 8.72 1.65
CA ALA A 124 6.73 10.12 1.82
C ALA A 124 8.11 10.44 1.20
N GLU A 125 9.08 9.55 1.33
CA GLU A 125 10.40 9.67 0.71
C GLU A 125 10.31 9.63 -0.82
N LYS A 126 9.60 8.65 -1.37
CA LYS A 126 9.36 8.52 -2.82
C LYS A 126 8.65 9.77 -3.39
N ARG A 127 7.67 10.29 -2.66
CA ARG A 127 6.97 11.53 -3.04
C ARG A 127 7.92 12.73 -3.12
N ARG A 128 8.83 12.89 -2.16
CA ARG A 128 9.84 13.97 -2.17
C ARG A 128 10.79 13.83 -3.35
N GLU A 129 11.25 12.61 -3.62
CA GLU A 129 12.14 12.31 -4.74
C GLU A 129 11.49 12.63 -6.09
N ILE A 130 10.24 12.18 -6.29
CA ILE A 130 9.47 12.49 -7.50
C ILE A 130 9.25 14.00 -7.62
N GLY A 131 8.89 14.69 -6.53
CA GLY A 131 8.72 16.13 -6.50
C GLY A 131 9.97 16.87 -6.97
N SER A 132 11.14 16.51 -6.44
CA SER A 132 12.40 17.10 -6.87
C SER A 132 12.70 16.89 -8.36
N ARG A 133 12.36 15.70 -8.89
CA ARG A 133 12.53 15.42 -10.33
C ARG A 133 11.57 16.23 -11.18
N VAL A 134 10.32 16.39 -10.74
CA VAL A 134 9.32 17.22 -11.43
C VAL A 134 9.78 18.68 -11.47
N ASP A 135 10.24 19.23 -10.35
CA ASP A 135 10.76 20.62 -10.29
C ASP A 135 11.94 20.82 -11.25
N LEU A 136 12.85 19.84 -11.32
CA LEU A 136 13.98 19.88 -12.25
C LEU A 136 13.51 19.85 -13.70
N LEU A 137 12.57 18.96 -14.03
CA LEU A 137 12.00 18.86 -15.39
C LEU A 137 11.29 20.15 -15.80
N GLU A 138 10.55 20.78 -14.89
CA GLU A 138 9.91 22.07 -15.16
C GLU A 138 10.94 23.18 -15.48
N ARG A 139 12.04 23.23 -14.73
CA ARG A 139 13.12 24.19 -15.01
C ARG A 139 13.73 23.94 -16.39
N ILE A 140 14.08 22.70 -16.70
CA ILE A 140 14.63 22.32 -18.02
C ILE A 140 13.65 22.69 -19.13
N LEU A 141 12.36 22.39 -18.98
CA LEU A 141 11.34 22.75 -19.97
C LEU A 141 11.22 24.26 -20.18
N LYS A 142 11.32 25.07 -19.13
CA LYS A 142 11.33 26.55 -19.24
C LYS A 142 12.53 27.02 -20.05
N GLU A 143 13.73 26.50 -19.79
CA GLU A 143 14.93 26.87 -20.50
C GLU A 143 14.91 26.46 -21.98
N VAL A 144 14.46 25.23 -22.28
CA VAL A 144 14.29 24.74 -23.64
C VAL A 144 13.29 25.60 -24.42
N LYS A 145 12.14 25.96 -23.82
CA LYS A 145 11.16 26.85 -24.43
C LYS A 145 11.72 28.24 -24.69
N LYS A 146 12.55 28.78 -23.78
CA LYS A 146 13.23 30.07 -23.95
C LYS A 146 14.24 30.03 -25.10
N ALA A 147 15.08 28.99 -25.16
CA ALA A 147 16.03 28.80 -26.25
C ALA A 147 15.35 28.64 -27.62
N GLY A 148 14.24 27.86 -27.67
CA GLY A 148 13.46 27.71 -28.91
C GLY A 148 12.77 28.98 -29.40
N LYS A 149 12.44 29.94 -28.49
CA LYS A 149 11.94 31.26 -28.88
C LYS A 149 13.05 32.14 -29.42
N MET A 150 14.25 32.08 -28.85
CA MET A 150 15.42 32.85 -29.32
C MET A 150 15.87 32.36 -30.71
N ALA A 151 15.84 31.06 -30.98
CA ALA A 151 16.17 30.51 -32.30
C ALA A 151 15.15 30.82 -33.41
N LYS A 152 13.94 31.28 -33.07
CA LYS A 152 12.90 31.70 -34.02
C LYS A 152 12.81 33.21 -34.24
N GLN A 153 13.62 34.02 -33.56
CA GLN A 153 13.77 35.43 -33.95
C GLN A 153 14.59 35.44 -35.24
N PRO A 154 14.04 35.94 -36.39
CA PRO A 154 14.84 36.13 -37.57
C PRO A 154 15.98 37.09 -37.23
N GLU A 155 17.18 36.75 -37.69
CA GLU A 155 18.33 37.69 -37.67
C GLU A 155 17.83 39.04 -38.12
N HIS A 156 17.94 40.00 -37.24
CA HIS A 156 17.68 41.41 -37.53
C HIS A 156 18.42 41.73 -38.83
N GLU A 157 17.67 42.10 -39.88
CA GLU A 157 18.20 42.61 -41.14
C GLU A 157 19.45 43.43 -40.83
N ALA A 158 20.59 42.94 -41.33
CA ALA A 158 21.80 43.76 -41.35
C ALA A 158 21.43 45.06 -42.10
N PRO A 159 21.78 46.25 -41.57
CA PRO A 159 21.48 47.49 -42.26
C PRO A 159 22.12 47.43 -43.65
N GLN A 160 21.27 47.39 -44.71
CA GLN A 160 21.72 47.57 -46.05
C GLN A 160 22.37 48.97 -46.12
N ALA A 161 23.70 48.99 -46.15
CA ALA A 161 24.42 50.21 -46.48
C ALA A 161 23.93 50.70 -47.86
N PRO A 162 23.59 52.00 -48.03
CA PRO A 162 23.19 52.54 -49.30
C PRO A 162 24.37 52.50 -50.30
N ILE A 163 24.26 51.66 -51.33
CA ILE A 163 25.16 51.65 -52.49
C ILE A 163 24.66 52.68 -53.50
N ASP A 164 24.75 53.94 -53.11
CA ASP A 164 24.57 55.06 -54.05
C ASP A 164 25.61 56.12 -53.68
N ASP A 165 26.74 56.08 -54.36
CA ASP A 165 27.63 57.27 -54.60
C ASP A 165 29.03 56.89 -55.14
N LEU A 166 29.13 55.94 -56.09
CA LEU A 166 30.44 55.73 -56.76
C LEU A 166 30.33 55.47 -58.26
N VAL A 167 29.34 56.09 -58.93
CA VAL A 167 29.31 56.08 -60.40
C VAL A 167 29.00 57.50 -60.92
N GLN A 168 29.80 58.48 -60.59
CA GLN A 168 29.86 59.79 -61.28
C GLN A 168 31.17 60.45 -61.02
N ASN A 169 32.22 59.95 -61.65
CA ASN A 169 33.41 60.82 -61.97
C ASN A 169 34.45 60.02 -62.74
N SER A 170 34.17 59.76 -64.01
CA SER A 170 35.24 59.41 -64.97
C SER A 170 34.72 59.48 -66.42
N ILE A 171 34.17 60.61 -66.83
CA ILE A 171 34.13 60.98 -68.28
C ILE A 171 34.31 62.48 -68.30
N THR A 172 35.51 62.93 -68.42
CA THR A 172 35.94 64.09 -69.19
C THR A 172 37.46 64.26 -69.02
N SER A 173 38.18 63.95 -70.06
CA SER A 173 39.31 64.68 -70.59
C SER A 173 40.17 63.81 -71.48
N GLU A 174 40.04 64.11 -72.78
CA GLU A 174 41.00 64.02 -73.87
C GLU A 174 41.52 62.64 -74.26
#